data_cfe71fa919447a4864fc409526900fd6
#
_entry.id   cfe71fa919447a4864fc409526900fd6
#
_cell.length_a   1.000
_cell.length_b   1.000
_cell.length_c   1.000
_cell.angle_alpha   90.00
_cell.angle_beta   90.00
_cell.angle_gamma   90.00
#
_symmetry.space_group_name_H-M   'P 1'
#
loop_
_entity.id
_entity.type
_entity.pdbx_description
1 polymer ?
#
loop_
_entity_poly.entity_id
_entity_poly.type
_entity_poly.pdbx_seq_one_letter_code
_entity_poly.pdbx_strand_id
1 'polypeptide(L)'
;MMHDPTGVYGGVLAASDRAERATRSAHAPPLPAIQDLLERLQFAPDEARISLGGQRMLLLHAGAVQALRGELVGALGAERARATLTRMGYHAGTRDATFARQVRPAGSSVDTFWVGPQLHGIEGVVRVELLRMEFDLESGHHYGEFLWHDSIEDEYDAGSIASVDGPACWMQVGYASGYTSAFMGRDIVYREVECRATGSEHCRVIGQPVEMWHNAVEDLYYLGLTPGRSTGQRSRRQIVARSAVAPGDADVNTALIGKDPAFISALQQLAQVASKDVTVLL
;
A
#
# COMPACT_ATOMS: atom_id res chain seq x y z
N MET A 1 -27.55 -30.90 5.09
CA MET A 1 -28.02 -29.50 4.97
C MET A 1 -26.79 -28.70 4.54
N MET A 2 -26.69 -28.38 3.27
CA MET A 2 -25.59 -27.58 2.72
C MET A 2 -25.86 -26.13 3.08
N HIS A 3 -24.93 -25.48 3.80
CA HIS A 3 -24.96 -24.05 4.04
C HIS A 3 -24.58 -23.34 2.73
N ASP A 4 -25.45 -22.48 2.26
CA ASP A 4 -25.22 -21.59 1.13
C ASP A 4 -24.16 -20.53 1.52
N PRO A 5 -22.96 -20.52 0.92
CA PRO A 5 -21.90 -19.56 1.25
C PRO A 5 -22.16 -18.15 0.69
N THR A 6 -23.23 -17.95 -0.10
CA THR A 6 -23.57 -16.64 -0.70
C THR A 6 -24.32 -15.72 0.25
N GLY A 7 -24.81 -16.23 1.41
CA GLY A 7 -25.61 -15.48 2.37
C GLY A 7 -24.86 -14.42 3.21
N VAL A 8 -23.53 -14.51 3.31
CA VAL A 8 -22.76 -13.64 4.23
C VAL A 8 -22.55 -12.21 3.70
N TYR A 9 -22.56 -12.02 2.39
CA TYR A 9 -22.43 -10.68 1.79
C TYR A 9 -23.77 -9.98 1.49
N GLY A 10 -24.90 -10.68 1.60
CA GLY A 10 -26.22 -10.13 1.34
C GLY A 10 -26.99 -9.60 2.57
N GLY A 11 -26.52 -9.89 3.79
CA GLY A 11 -27.34 -9.77 5.01
C GLY A 11 -27.05 -8.58 5.93
N VAL A 12 -26.06 -7.74 5.69
CA VAL A 12 -25.66 -6.63 6.60
C VAL A 12 -25.93 -5.24 6.01
N LEU A 13 -26.80 -5.14 5.03
CA LEU A 13 -27.27 -3.83 4.55
C LEU A 13 -28.57 -3.47 5.27
N ALA A 14 -28.47 -3.08 6.54
CA ALA A 14 -29.58 -2.56 7.32
C ALA A 14 -29.95 -1.12 6.93
N ALA A 15 -31.15 -0.73 7.22
CA ALA A 15 -31.92 0.41 6.74
C ALA A 15 -31.30 1.82 6.86
N SER A 16 -30.16 2.02 7.53
CA SER A 16 -29.45 3.30 7.60
C SER A 16 -28.71 3.66 6.30
N ASP A 17 -28.28 2.66 5.52
CA ASP A 17 -27.53 2.86 4.28
C ASP A 17 -28.39 3.37 3.10
N ARG A 18 -29.71 3.43 3.27
CA ARG A 18 -30.62 3.87 2.19
C ARG A 18 -30.66 5.38 1.98
N ALA A 19 -30.35 6.18 2.99
CA ALA A 19 -30.39 7.64 2.90
C ALA A 19 -29.11 8.21 2.26
N GLU A 20 -27.94 7.59 2.49
CA GLU A 20 -26.65 8.03 1.92
C GLU A 20 -26.41 7.57 0.48
N ARG A 21 -27.12 6.54 0.01
CA ARG A 21 -27.08 6.09 -1.40
C ARG A 21 -27.58 7.11 -2.42
N ALA A 22 -28.16 8.23 -1.99
CA ALA A 22 -28.75 9.23 -2.88
C ALA A 22 -27.72 10.12 -3.62
N THR A 23 -26.42 10.07 -3.28
CA THR A 23 -25.38 10.86 -3.95
C THR A 23 -24.46 10.07 -4.88
N ARG A 24 -24.68 8.76 -5.06
CA ARG A 24 -24.05 8.01 -6.13
C ARG A 24 -24.50 8.59 -7.47
N SER A 25 -23.58 9.16 -8.24
CA SER A 25 -23.88 9.59 -9.61
C SER A 25 -24.64 8.47 -10.33
N ALA A 26 -25.83 8.76 -10.82
CA ALA A 26 -26.72 7.80 -11.50
C ALA A 26 -26.09 7.14 -12.76
N HIS A 27 -24.83 7.41 -13.05
CA HIS A 27 -24.08 6.97 -14.24
C HIS A 27 -22.79 6.20 -13.94
N ALA A 28 -22.51 5.87 -12.67
CA ALA A 28 -21.35 5.01 -12.39
C ALA A 28 -21.65 3.57 -12.89
N PRO A 29 -20.79 2.95 -13.69
CA PRO A 29 -20.98 1.58 -14.11
C PRO A 29 -21.05 0.65 -12.89
N PRO A 30 -21.80 -0.47 -12.98
CA PRO A 30 -21.81 -1.44 -11.90
C PRO A 30 -20.39 -1.92 -11.65
N LEU A 31 -19.98 -2.03 -10.38
CA LEU A 31 -18.68 -2.58 -10.01
C LEU A 31 -18.59 -4.04 -10.45
N PRO A 32 -17.42 -4.50 -10.93
CA PRO A 32 -17.25 -5.88 -11.38
C PRO A 32 -17.52 -6.87 -10.25
N ALA A 33 -18.01 -8.05 -10.60
CA ALA A 33 -18.19 -9.13 -9.66
C ALA A 33 -16.85 -9.57 -9.07
N ILE A 34 -16.85 -10.10 -7.84
CA ILE A 34 -15.67 -10.59 -7.13
C ILE A 34 -15.45 -12.09 -7.32
N GLN A 35 -16.42 -12.78 -7.92
CA GLN A 35 -16.47 -14.23 -7.96
C GLN A 35 -15.24 -14.85 -8.65
N ASP A 36 -14.75 -14.24 -9.71
CA ASP A 36 -13.55 -14.69 -10.43
C ASP A 36 -12.27 -14.67 -9.58
N LEU A 37 -12.21 -13.82 -8.55
CA LEU A 37 -11.12 -13.78 -7.57
C LEU A 37 -11.32 -14.85 -6.50
N LEU A 38 -12.54 -14.99 -5.97
CA LEU A 38 -12.86 -15.99 -4.94
C LEU A 38 -12.62 -17.42 -5.44
N GLU A 39 -12.93 -17.72 -6.69
CA GLU A 39 -12.65 -19.02 -7.32
C GLU A 39 -11.16 -19.35 -7.42
N ARG A 40 -10.29 -18.34 -7.32
CA ARG A 40 -8.83 -18.51 -7.33
C ARG A 40 -8.23 -18.68 -5.93
N LEU A 41 -9.05 -18.50 -4.87
CA LEU A 41 -8.63 -18.73 -3.49
C LEU A 41 -8.66 -20.23 -3.19
N GLN A 42 -7.52 -20.78 -2.80
CA GLN A 42 -7.34 -22.21 -2.53
C GLN A 42 -6.75 -22.42 -1.16
N PHE A 43 -7.30 -23.39 -0.45
CA PHE A 43 -6.80 -23.83 0.86
C PHE A 43 -6.32 -25.28 0.74
N ALA A 44 -5.05 -25.50 1.05
CA ALA A 44 -4.44 -26.81 1.14
C ALA A 44 -3.79 -26.97 2.54
N PRO A 45 -4.59 -27.25 3.58
CA PRO A 45 -4.11 -27.32 4.97
C PRO A 45 -3.02 -28.40 5.16
N ASP A 46 -3.15 -29.52 4.48
CA ASP A 46 -2.18 -30.62 4.56
C ASP A 46 -0.79 -30.22 4.01
N GLU A 47 -0.75 -29.23 3.13
CA GLU A 47 0.49 -28.64 2.59
C GLU A 47 0.89 -27.35 3.32
N ALA A 48 0.15 -26.95 4.37
CA ALA A 48 0.28 -25.65 5.03
C ALA A 48 0.30 -24.49 4.02
N ARG A 49 -0.62 -24.52 3.04
CA ARG A 49 -0.65 -23.58 1.93
C ARG A 49 -2.03 -22.97 1.74
N ILE A 50 -2.02 -21.65 1.64
CA ILE A 50 -3.14 -20.85 1.13
C ILE A 50 -2.61 -20.12 -0.11
N SER A 51 -3.36 -20.11 -1.20
CA SER A 51 -2.97 -19.38 -2.41
C SER A 51 -4.15 -18.66 -3.03
N LEU A 52 -3.87 -17.51 -3.65
CA LEU A 52 -4.79 -16.74 -4.46
C LEU A 52 -4.17 -16.52 -5.84
N GLY A 53 -4.75 -17.16 -6.86
CA GLY A 53 -4.24 -17.10 -8.22
C GLY A 53 -2.77 -17.53 -8.35
N GLY A 54 -2.35 -18.53 -7.57
CA GLY A 54 -0.97 -19.05 -7.54
C GLY A 54 -0.01 -18.28 -6.64
N GLN A 55 -0.40 -17.11 -6.12
CA GLN A 55 0.38 -16.40 -5.12
C GLN A 55 0.13 -16.98 -3.73
N ARG A 56 1.20 -17.21 -2.95
CA ARG A 56 1.09 -17.71 -1.59
C ARG A 56 0.55 -16.62 -0.67
N MET A 57 -0.52 -16.95 0.04
CA MET A 57 -1.15 -16.09 1.04
C MET A 57 -0.86 -16.59 2.45
N LEU A 58 -1.07 -15.74 3.44
CA LEU A 58 -1.05 -16.05 4.86
C LEU A 58 -2.37 -15.64 5.48
N LEU A 59 -2.85 -16.42 6.42
CA LEU A 59 -3.96 -16.06 7.29
C LEU A 59 -3.39 -15.64 8.63
N LEU A 60 -3.53 -14.37 8.96
CA LEU A 60 -3.05 -13.77 10.21
C LEU A 60 -4.20 -13.17 10.97
N HIS A 61 -4.15 -13.22 12.29
CA HIS A 61 -5.05 -12.44 13.12
C HIS A 61 -4.76 -10.94 12.96
N ALA A 62 -5.79 -10.11 12.86
CA ALA A 62 -5.63 -8.65 12.83
C ALA A 62 -4.80 -8.14 14.01
N GLY A 63 -5.00 -8.70 15.21
CA GLY A 63 -4.20 -8.38 16.39
C GLY A 63 -2.70 -8.65 16.25
N ALA A 64 -2.28 -9.62 15.41
CA ALA A 64 -0.85 -9.83 15.15
C ALA A 64 -0.25 -8.71 14.28
N VAL A 65 -1.02 -8.18 13.33
CA VAL A 65 -0.62 -7.03 12.51
C VAL A 65 -0.52 -5.77 13.37
N GLN A 66 -1.49 -5.58 14.29
CA GLN A 66 -1.48 -4.47 15.25
C GLN A 66 -0.31 -4.56 16.23
N ALA A 67 -0.01 -5.74 16.76
CA ALA A 67 1.15 -5.97 17.63
C ALA A 67 2.47 -5.65 16.88
N LEU A 68 2.61 -6.12 15.62
CA LEU A 68 3.77 -5.78 14.80
C LEU A 68 3.91 -4.26 14.60
N ARG A 69 2.81 -3.56 14.35
CA ARG A 69 2.81 -2.10 14.25
C ARG A 69 3.31 -1.45 15.53
N GLY A 70 2.83 -1.92 16.68
CA GLY A 70 3.26 -1.42 17.98
C GLY A 70 4.73 -1.61 18.26
N GLU A 71 5.26 -2.80 17.96
CA GLU A 71 6.68 -3.08 18.06
C GLU A 71 7.52 -2.18 17.15
N LEU A 72 7.05 -1.94 15.90
CA LEU A 72 7.72 -1.03 14.98
C LEU A 72 7.73 0.41 15.51
N VAL A 73 6.61 0.90 16.05
CA VAL A 73 6.54 2.25 16.65
C VAL A 73 7.44 2.33 17.88
N GLY A 74 7.42 1.32 18.76
CA GLY A 74 8.27 1.28 19.95
C GLY A 74 9.76 1.25 19.62
N ALA A 75 10.17 0.48 18.62
CA ALA A 75 11.57 0.29 18.27
C ALA A 75 12.15 1.42 17.39
N LEU A 76 11.35 1.98 16.48
CA LEU A 76 11.82 2.90 15.44
C LEU A 76 11.33 4.34 15.64
N GLY A 77 10.33 4.56 16.48
CA GLY A 77 9.54 5.78 16.55
C GLY A 77 8.48 5.85 15.44
N ALA A 78 7.45 6.68 15.65
CA ALA A 78 6.26 6.75 14.79
C ALA A 78 6.58 7.06 13.32
N GLU A 79 7.47 8.03 13.07
CA GLU A 79 7.84 8.46 11.71
C GLU A 79 8.48 7.33 10.89
N ARG A 80 9.45 6.62 11.46
CA ARG A 80 10.12 5.52 10.75
C ARG A 80 9.23 4.30 10.62
N ALA A 81 8.40 4.01 11.61
CA ALA A 81 7.40 2.97 11.56
C ALA A 81 6.39 3.24 10.42
N ARG A 82 5.86 4.47 10.34
CA ARG A 82 5.00 4.93 9.25
C ARG A 82 5.67 4.72 7.91
N ALA A 83 6.91 5.21 7.75
CA ALA A 83 7.64 5.04 6.49
C ALA A 83 7.86 3.57 6.13
N THR A 84 8.07 2.69 7.10
CA THR A 84 8.27 1.25 6.86
C THR A 84 6.97 0.58 6.40
N LEU A 85 5.85 0.82 7.10
CA LEU A 85 4.55 0.25 6.77
C LEU A 85 4.01 0.81 5.44
N THR A 86 4.16 2.11 5.19
CA THR A 86 3.75 2.73 3.92
C THR A 86 4.51 2.11 2.74
N ARG A 87 5.84 1.90 2.86
CA ARG A 87 6.62 1.23 1.83
C ARG A 87 6.26 -0.24 1.65
N MET A 88 5.98 -0.95 2.75
CA MET A 88 5.48 -2.33 2.66
C MET A 88 4.19 -2.39 1.83
N GLY A 89 3.23 -1.53 2.14
CA GLY A 89 2.00 -1.40 1.35
C GLY A 89 2.26 -1.05 -0.11
N TYR A 90 3.13 -0.07 -0.37
CA TYR A 90 3.49 0.35 -1.73
C TYR A 90 4.01 -0.82 -2.58
N HIS A 91 4.88 -1.64 -2.03
CA HIS A 91 5.40 -2.81 -2.73
C HIS A 91 4.33 -3.89 -2.93
N ALA A 92 3.45 -4.12 -1.96
CA ALA A 92 2.33 -5.04 -2.10
C ALA A 92 1.41 -4.58 -3.24
N GLY A 93 0.95 -3.32 -3.23
CA GLY A 93 0.10 -2.77 -4.27
C GLY A 93 0.73 -2.83 -5.67
N THR A 94 2.02 -2.53 -5.79
CA THR A 94 2.74 -2.64 -7.08
C THR A 94 2.71 -4.06 -7.64
N ARG A 95 2.85 -5.09 -6.79
CA ARG A 95 2.74 -6.50 -7.20
C ARG A 95 1.32 -6.85 -7.64
N ASP A 96 0.34 -6.39 -6.89
CA ASP A 96 -1.06 -6.72 -7.15
C ASP A 96 -1.61 -6.01 -8.39
N ALA A 97 -1.08 -4.86 -8.78
CA ALA A 97 -1.37 -4.25 -10.08
C ALA A 97 -0.93 -5.15 -11.26
N THR A 98 0.17 -5.88 -11.10
CA THR A 98 0.59 -6.88 -12.09
C THR A 98 -0.33 -8.09 -12.09
N PHE A 99 -0.71 -8.56 -10.90
CA PHE A 99 -1.65 -9.67 -10.73
C PHE A 99 -3.03 -9.32 -11.32
N ALA A 100 -3.54 -8.11 -11.10
CA ALA A 100 -4.81 -7.65 -11.66
C ALA A 100 -4.89 -7.80 -13.18
N ARG A 101 -3.82 -7.42 -13.89
CA ARG A 101 -3.73 -7.60 -15.35
C ARG A 101 -3.69 -9.06 -15.79
N GLN A 102 -3.14 -9.94 -14.96
CA GLN A 102 -3.12 -11.39 -15.23
C GLN A 102 -4.48 -12.03 -15.00
N VAL A 103 -5.23 -11.57 -14.01
CA VAL A 103 -6.55 -12.12 -13.66
C VAL A 103 -7.61 -11.68 -14.67
N ARG A 104 -7.58 -10.41 -15.09
CA ARG A 104 -8.56 -9.82 -16.03
C ARG A 104 -7.89 -9.26 -17.29
N PRO A 105 -7.24 -10.10 -18.10
CA PRO A 105 -6.47 -9.64 -19.28
C PRO A 105 -7.34 -9.03 -20.37
N ALA A 106 -8.61 -9.44 -20.45
CA ALA A 106 -9.59 -8.93 -21.43
C ALA A 106 -10.62 -7.98 -20.81
N GLY A 107 -10.47 -7.64 -19.52
CA GLY A 107 -11.34 -6.72 -18.82
C GLY A 107 -11.16 -5.27 -19.30
N SER A 108 -12.18 -4.44 -19.09
CA SER A 108 -12.00 -3.00 -19.22
C SER A 108 -10.93 -2.51 -18.24
N SER A 109 -10.37 -1.34 -18.47
CA SER A 109 -9.40 -0.74 -17.52
C SER A 109 -10.02 -0.56 -16.14
N VAL A 110 -11.32 -0.25 -16.05
CA VAL A 110 -12.07 -0.16 -14.79
C VAL A 110 -12.15 -1.52 -14.10
N ASP A 111 -12.56 -2.58 -14.83
CA ASP A 111 -12.67 -3.93 -14.26
C ASP A 111 -11.34 -4.44 -13.73
N THR A 112 -10.25 -4.18 -14.48
CA THR A 112 -8.90 -4.58 -14.09
C THR A 112 -8.42 -3.76 -12.88
N PHE A 113 -8.65 -2.45 -12.87
CA PHE A 113 -8.29 -1.59 -11.74
C PHE A 113 -8.99 -2.01 -10.46
N TRP A 114 -10.26 -2.44 -10.56
CA TRP A 114 -11.07 -2.80 -9.39
C TRP A 114 -10.61 -4.07 -8.65
N VAL A 115 -9.72 -4.85 -9.26
CA VAL A 115 -9.10 -6.02 -8.59
C VAL A 115 -8.40 -5.61 -7.29
N GLY A 116 -7.66 -4.50 -7.27
CA GLY A 116 -6.95 -4.04 -6.05
C GLY A 116 -7.89 -3.79 -4.87
N PRO A 117 -8.92 -2.92 -5.00
CA PRO A 117 -9.94 -2.75 -3.97
C PRO A 117 -10.64 -4.05 -3.54
N GLN A 118 -10.89 -4.99 -4.47
CA GLN A 118 -11.49 -6.29 -4.16
C GLN A 118 -10.55 -7.22 -3.39
N LEU A 119 -9.24 -7.19 -3.68
CA LEU A 119 -8.24 -7.94 -2.93
C LEU A 119 -8.23 -7.53 -1.46
N HIS A 120 -8.27 -6.26 -1.16
CA HIS A 120 -8.37 -5.77 0.22
C HIS A 120 -9.59 -6.32 0.98
N GLY A 121 -10.73 -6.45 0.31
CA GLY A 121 -11.92 -7.07 0.89
C GLY A 121 -11.75 -8.58 1.13
N ILE A 122 -11.12 -9.31 0.18
CA ILE A 122 -10.82 -10.75 0.32
C ILE A 122 -9.80 -11.01 1.44
N GLU A 123 -8.82 -10.13 1.56
CA GLU A 123 -7.76 -10.22 2.56
C GLU A 123 -8.21 -9.79 3.96
N GLY A 124 -9.41 -9.21 4.07
CA GLY A 124 -9.96 -8.71 5.33
C GLY A 124 -9.23 -7.46 5.84
N VAL A 125 -8.65 -6.66 4.94
CA VAL A 125 -7.88 -5.46 5.30
C VAL A 125 -8.80 -4.24 5.44
N VAL A 126 -9.67 -4.00 4.46
CA VAL A 126 -10.57 -2.86 4.43
C VAL A 126 -11.66 -3.06 3.37
N ARG A 127 -12.85 -2.56 3.62
CA ARG A 127 -13.90 -2.43 2.61
C ARG A 127 -13.79 -1.08 1.91
N VAL A 128 -13.57 -1.09 0.62
CA VAL A 128 -13.40 0.11 -0.20
C VAL A 128 -14.72 0.51 -0.86
N GLU A 129 -15.16 1.73 -0.65
CA GLU A 129 -16.30 2.33 -1.32
C GLU A 129 -15.84 3.46 -2.25
N LEU A 130 -16.33 3.43 -3.50
CA LEU A 130 -16.03 4.45 -4.50
C LEU A 130 -16.93 5.67 -4.31
N LEU A 131 -16.33 6.85 -4.13
CA LEU A 131 -17.02 8.14 -4.22
C LEU A 131 -16.87 8.74 -5.63
N ARG A 132 -15.64 8.84 -6.11
CA ARG A 132 -15.32 9.40 -7.43
C ARG A 132 -14.07 8.77 -8.01
N MET A 133 -14.09 8.42 -9.28
CA MET A 133 -12.90 7.94 -9.99
C MET A 133 -12.91 8.43 -11.42
N GLU A 134 -11.80 9.02 -11.81
CA GLU A 134 -11.51 9.45 -13.17
C GLU A 134 -10.10 8.99 -13.49
N PHE A 135 -9.89 8.30 -14.59
CA PHE A 135 -8.56 8.01 -15.06
C PHE A 135 -8.53 7.81 -16.59
N ASP A 136 -7.40 8.16 -17.15
CA ASP A 136 -7.05 7.96 -18.54
C ASP A 136 -5.59 7.52 -18.63
N LEU A 137 -5.37 6.30 -19.11
CA LEU A 137 -4.06 5.68 -19.20
C LEU A 137 -3.15 6.35 -20.22
N GLU A 138 -3.71 6.96 -21.28
CA GLU A 138 -2.94 7.60 -22.34
C GLU A 138 -2.38 8.94 -21.87
N SER A 139 -3.20 9.78 -21.26
CA SER A 139 -2.78 11.08 -20.71
C SER A 139 -2.10 10.94 -19.35
N GLY A 140 -2.27 9.80 -18.68
CA GLY A 140 -1.84 9.57 -17.30
C GLY A 140 -2.69 10.35 -16.29
N HIS A 141 -3.86 10.85 -16.65
CA HIS A 141 -4.79 11.49 -15.73
C HIS A 141 -5.34 10.46 -14.72
N HIS A 142 -5.33 10.81 -13.46
CA HIS A 142 -5.96 10.04 -12.39
C HIS A 142 -6.50 10.96 -11.31
N TYR A 143 -7.74 10.72 -10.92
CA TYR A 143 -8.34 11.21 -9.68
C TYR A 143 -9.16 10.08 -9.08
N GLY A 144 -8.86 9.69 -7.86
CA GLY A 144 -9.59 8.66 -7.13
C GLY A 144 -9.96 9.15 -5.74
N GLU A 145 -11.23 9.03 -5.36
CA GLU A 145 -11.75 9.36 -4.04
C GLU A 145 -12.57 8.20 -3.52
N PHE A 146 -12.20 7.71 -2.33
CA PHE A 146 -12.79 6.52 -1.75
C PHE A 146 -13.05 6.71 -0.26
N LEU A 147 -14.07 6.00 0.25
CA LEU A 147 -14.22 5.74 1.67
C LEU A 147 -13.67 4.36 2.01
N TRP A 148 -12.98 4.28 3.12
CA TRP A 148 -12.50 3.05 3.71
C TRP A 148 -13.29 2.76 4.98
N HIS A 149 -13.89 1.57 5.03
CA HIS A 149 -14.69 1.09 6.14
C HIS A 149 -14.02 -0.13 6.75
N ASP A 150 -14.10 -0.26 8.06
CA ASP A 150 -13.62 -1.42 8.81
C ASP A 150 -12.14 -1.72 8.53
N SER A 151 -11.31 -0.65 8.51
CA SER A 151 -9.88 -0.77 8.30
C SER A 151 -9.20 -1.43 9.50
N ILE A 152 -8.37 -2.45 9.26
CA ILE A 152 -7.56 -3.07 10.33
C ILE A 152 -6.54 -2.10 10.95
N GLU A 153 -6.23 -0.99 10.28
CA GLU A 153 -5.26 -0.01 10.77
C GLU A 153 -5.89 1.08 11.65
N ASP A 154 -7.20 1.28 11.59
CA ASP A 154 -7.93 2.23 12.44
C ASP A 154 -8.71 1.56 13.60
N GLU A 155 -8.77 0.22 13.63
CA GLU A 155 -9.31 -0.56 14.75
C GLU A 155 -8.37 -0.51 15.96
N TYR A 156 -8.27 0.64 16.61
CA TYR A 156 -7.55 0.73 17.87
C TYR A 156 -8.43 0.36 19.06
N ASP A 157 -7.98 -0.64 19.81
CA ASP A 157 -8.33 -0.68 21.23
C ASP A 157 -7.71 0.56 21.89
N ALA A 158 -8.57 1.45 22.38
CA ALA A 158 -8.21 2.74 22.98
C ALA A 158 -7.27 2.66 24.22
N GLY A 159 -6.63 1.51 24.45
CA GLY A 159 -5.72 1.25 25.56
C GLY A 159 -4.38 0.62 25.20
N SER A 160 -4.12 0.19 23.97
CA SER A 160 -3.00 -0.72 23.75
C SER A 160 -1.78 -0.19 23.00
N ILE A 161 -1.78 0.95 22.31
CA ILE A 161 -0.54 1.49 21.72
C ILE A 161 -0.65 3.00 21.55
N ALA A 162 0.45 3.69 21.85
CA ALA A 162 0.61 5.13 21.73
C ALA A 162 -0.22 5.74 20.59
N SER A 163 -1.16 6.60 20.93
CA SER A 163 -1.90 7.42 20.00
C SER A 163 -0.88 8.15 19.13
N VAL A 164 -0.76 7.72 17.88
CA VAL A 164 0.06 8.43 16.92
C VAL A 164 -0.80 9.61 16.46
N ASP A 165 -0.30 10.82 16.65
CA ASP A 165 -1.00 12.00 16.16
C ASP A 165 -1.13 11.92 14.63
N GLY A 166 -2.37 11.89 14.14
CA GLY A 166 -2.67 11.93 12.71
C GLY A 166 -3.27 10.64 12.11
N PRO A 167 -3.42 10.60 10.78
CA PRO A 167 -4.02 9.47 10.06
C PRO A 167 -3.27 8.16 10.28
N ALA A 168 -4.04 7.06 10.43
CA ALA A 168 -3.53 5.77 10.88
C ALA A 168 -3.32 4.73 9.77
N CYS A 169 -3.96 4.88 8.59
CA CYS A 169 -4.01 3.86 7.54
C CYS A 169 -2.75 3.87 6.65
N TRP A 170 -1.57 3.73 7.27
CA TRP A 170 -0.28 3.91 6.61
C TRP A 170 0.02 2.87 5.55
N MET A 171 -0.21 1.59 5.85
CA MET A 171 0.02 0.50 4.92
C MET A 171 -0.94 0.60 3.74
N GLN A 172 -2.21 0.92 4.00
CA GLN A 172 -3.24 1.04 2.97
C GLN A 172 -3.02 2.22 2.05
N VAL A 173 -2.60 3.39 2.57
CA VAL A 173 -2.19 4.55 1.75
C VAL A 173 -1.00 4.17 0.86
N GLY A 174 -0.05 3.43 1.40
CA GLY A 174 1.06 2.88 0.63
C GLY A 174 0.58 1.96 -0.48
N TYR A 175 -0.29 1.00 -0.16
CA TYR A 175 -0.85 0.07 -1.13
C TYR A 175 -1.59 0.78 -2.27
N ALA A 176 -2.53 1.68 -1.94
CA ALA A 176 -3.28 2.43 -2.93
C ALA A 176 -2.36 3.24 -3.86
N SER A 177 -1.33 3.89 -3.30
CA SER A 177 -0.32 4.62 -4.06
C SER A 177 0.49 3.71 -4.97
N GLY A 178 0.98 2.58 -4.46
CA GLY A 178 1.79 1.62 -5.21
C GLY A 178 1.00 0.91 -6.31
N TYR A 179 -0.22 0.46 -5.99
CA TYR A 179 -1.13 -0.18 -6.93
C TYR A 179 -1.46 0.75 -8.09
N THR A 180 -1.92 1.95 -7.78
CA THR A 180 -2.35 2.92 -8.79
C THR A 180 -1.17 3.44 -9.60
N SER A 181 -0.01 3.69 -8.97
CA SER A 181 1.20 4.08 -9.70
C SER A 181 1.62 3.04 -10.72
N ALA A 182 1.64 1.76 -10.34
CA ALA A 182 1.97 0.66 -11.25
C ALA A 182 0.91 0.47 -12.35
N PHE A 183 -0.36 0.71 -12.01
CA PHE A 183 -1.46 0.63 -12.97
C PHE A 183 -1.41 1.78 -13.99
N MET A 184 -1.15 3.00 -13.55
CA MET A 184 -1.10 4.21 -14.38
C MET A 184 0.24 4.39 -15.10
N GLY A 185 1.30 3.68 -14.68
CA GLY A 185 2.66 3.86 -15.23
C GLY A 185 3.33 5.17 -14.82
N ARG A 186 2.82 5.86 -13.79
CA ARG A 186 3.36 7.12 -13.24
C ARG A 186 3.14 7.18 -11.73
N ASP A 187 3.85 8.07 -11.06
CA ASP A 187 3.73 8.21 -9.61
C ASP A 187 2.38 8.85 -9.23
N ILE A 188 1.53 8.07 -8.59
CA ILE A 188 0.27 8.48 -7.98
C ILE A 188 0.43 8.42 -6.47
N VAL A 189 0.03 9.47 -5.80
CA VAL A 189 0.05 9.58 -4.34
C VAL A 189 -1.37 9.61 -3.82
N TYR A 190 -1.68 8.72 -2.88
CA TYR A 190 -2.89 8.77 -2.07
C TYR A 190 -2.59 9.41 -0.73
N ARG A 191 -3.54 10.24 -0.25
CA ARG A 191 -3.56 10.80 1.10
C ARG A 191 -4.85 10.44 1.79
N GLU A 192 -4.75 10.04 3.04
CA GLU A 192 -5.89 9.94 3.93
C GLU A 192 -6.20 11.36 4.45
N VAL A 193 -7.33 11.91 4.00
CA VAL A 193 -7.74 13.29 4.31
C VAL A 193 -8.71 13.36 5.50
N GLU A 194 -9.39 12.25 5.81
CA GLU A 194 -10.17 12.02 7.02
C GLU A 194 -9.84 10.63 7.54
N CYS A 195 -9.72 10.46 8.86
CA CYS A 195 -9.38 9.20 9.49
C CYS A 195 -10.21 8.97 10.76
N ARG A 196 -10.73 7.75 10.94
CA ARG A 196 -11.46 7.37 12.16
C ARG A 196 -10.58 7.46 13.41
N ALA A 197 -9.30 7.14 13.30
CA ALA A 197 -8.35 7.27 14.40
C ALA A 197 -8.18 8.72 14.88
N THR A 198 -8.52 9.70 14.05
CA THR A 198 -8.51 11.13 14.42
C THR A 198 -9.89 11.70 14.72
N GLY A 199 -10.92 10.84 14.81
CA GLY A 199 -12.28 11.22 15.21
C GLY A 199 -13.25 11.48 14.06
N SER A 200 -12.86 11.23 12.82
CA SER A 200 -13.80 11.28 11.68
C SER A 200 -14.72 10.05 11.68
N GLU A 201 -15.87 10.14 11.03
CA GLU A 201 -16.83 9.03 10.91
C GLU A 201 -16.27 7.90 10.03
N HIS A 202 -15.53 8.27 8.97
CA HIS A 202 -14.92 7.36 8.00
C HIS A 202 -13.47 7.74 7.74
N CYS A 203 -12.72 6.81 7.18
CA CYS A 203 -11.45 7.12 6.54
C CYS A 203 -11.72 7.49 5.09
N ARG A 204 -11.39 8.71 4.68
CA ARG A 204 -11.53 9.19 3.31
C ARG A 204 -10.17 9.44 2.69
N VAL A 205 -9.98 8.90 1.49
CA VAL A 205 -8.70 8.99 0.79
C VAL A 205 -8.88 9.59 -0.59
N ILE A 206 -7.90 10.40 -0.97
CA ILE A 206 -7.82 11.01 -2.31
C ILE A 206 -6.49 10.62 -2.94
N GLY A 207 -6.54 10.17 -4.20
CA GLY A 207 -5.38 9.82 -5.01
C GLY A 207 -5.31 10.64 -6.28
N GLN A 208 -4.12 11.18 -6.56
CA GLN A 208 -3.86 11.92 -7.81
C GLN A 208 -2.36 11.90 -8.14
N PRO A 209 -1.96 12.27 -9.37
CA PRO A 209 -0.57 12.41 -9.75
C PRO A 209 0.21 13.26 -8.75
N VAL A 210 1.45 12.87 -8.48
CA VAL A 210 2.30 13.53 -7.46
C VAL A 210 2.42 15.04 -7.67
N GLU A 211 2.47 15.49 -8.92
CA GLU A 211 2.58 16.89 -9.30
C GLU A 211 1.31 17.71 -9.09
N MET A 212 0.17 17.04 -8.91
CA MET A 212 -1.11 17.69 -8.58
C MET A 212 -1.25 18.01 -7.09
N TRP A 213 -0.38 17.46 -6.26
CA TRP A 213 -0.31 17.78 -4.85
C TRP A 213 0.56 19.03 -4.64
N HIS A 214 0.03 20.01 -3.90
CA HIS A 214 0.76 21.27 -3.62
C HIS A 214 2.13 21.04 -2.98
N ASN A 215 2.23 20.02 -2.09
CA ASN A 215 3.47 19.61 -1.46
C ASN A 215 3.42 18.09 -1.24
N ALA A 216 4.24 17.32 -1.95
CA ALA A 216 4.31 15.88 -1.86
C ALA A 216 5.64 15.37 -1.29
N VAL A 217 6.48 16.24 -0.73
CA VAL A 217 7.83 15.86 -0.25
C VAL A 217 7.74 14.81 0.85
N GLU A 218 6.83 15.01 1.79
CA GLU A 218 6.61 14.07 2.90
C GLU A 218 6.06 12.73 2.41
N ASP A 219 5.08 12.75 1.50
CA ASP A 219 4.51 11.52 0.93
C ASP A 219 5.57 10.71 0.18
N LEU A 220 6.39 11.39 -0.64
CA LEU A 220 7.49 10.75 -1.37
C LEU A 220 8.50 10.12 -0.40
N TYR A 221 8.79 10.77 0.71
CA TYR A 221 9.63 10.20 1.76
C TYR A 221 9.03 8.92 2.34
N TYR A 222 7.75 8.93 2.74
CA TYR A 222 7.09 7.74 3.27
C TYR A 222 6.97 6.62 2.24
N LEU A 223 6.71 6.95 0.98
CA LEU A 223 6.64 5.99 -0.12
C LEU A 223 8.01 5.47 -0.58
N GLY A 224 9.11 6.11 -0.12
CA GLY A 224 10.48 5.78 -0.57
C GLY A 224 10.72 6.15 -2.03
N LEU A 225 10.03 7.17 -2.52
CA LEU A 225 10.16 7.69 -3.87
C LEU A 225 11.10 8.90 -3.89
N THR A 226 11.83 9.06 -4.99
CA THR A 226 12.71 10.21 -5.19
C THR A 226 12.06 11.17 -6.18
N PRO A 227 11.96 12.48 -5.89
CA PRO A 227 11.42 13.44 -6.84
C PRO A 227 12.11 13.34 -8.21
N GLY A 228 11.32 13.28 -9.29
CA GLY A 228 11.82 13.30 -10.68
C GLY A 228 12.24 11.96 -11.29
N ARG A 229 12.02 10.81 -10.63
CA ARG A 229 12.19 9.48 -11.23
C ARG A 229 10.85 8.80 -11.43
N SER A 230 10.40 8.67 -12.67
CA SER A 230 9.16 7.94 -12.99
C SER A 230 9.32 6.42 -12.77
N THR A 231 8.24 5.77 -12.31
CA THR A 231 8.15 4.33 -12.04
C THR A 231 8.51 3.43 -13.23
N GLY A 232 8.37 3.90 -14.46
CA GLY A 232 8.69 3.14 -15.67
C GLY A 232 10.17 2.74 -15.81
N GLN A 233 11.09 3.41 -15.11
CA GLN A 233 12.53 3.09 -15.16
C GLN A 233 13.03 2.19 -14.02
N ARG A 234 12.21 1.99 -12.96
CA ARG A 234 12.65 1.19 -11.80
C ARG A 234 12.55 -0.32 -11.99
N SER A 235 11.59 -0.80 -12.77
CA SER A 235 11.29 -2.25 -12.86
C SER A 235 12.40 -3.09 -13.49
N ARG A 236 13.29 -2.51 -14.30
CA ARG A 236 14.38 -3.25 -14.97
C ARG A 236 15.71 -3.30 -14.20
N ARG A 237 15.97 -2.37 -13.26
CA ARG A 237 17.27 -2.31 -12.56
C ARG A 237 17.28 -2.93 -11.17
N GLN A 238 16.14 -3.00 -10.46
CA GLN A 238 16.13 -3.55 -9.09
C GLN A 238 16.09 -5.09 -9.03
N ILE A 239 15.64 -5.77 -10.08
CA ILE A 239 15.62 -7.26 -10.11
C ILE A 239 17.00 -7.83 -10.47
N VAL A 240 17.85 -7.07 -11.14
CA VAL A 240 19.20 -7.53 -11.55
C VAL A 240 20.27 -7.32 -10.48
N ALA A 241 20.03 -6.49 -9.46
CA ALA A 241 21.06 -6.11 -8.47
C ALA A 241 21.19 -7.07 -7.28
N ARG A 242 20.50 -8.22 -7.25
CA ARG A 242 20.64 -9.21 -6.16
C ARG A 242 21.34 -10.52 -6.54
N SER A 243 21.90 -10.63 -7.72
CA SER A 243 22.68 -11.80 -8.11
C SER A 243 23.88 -11.36 -8.93
N ALA A 244 24.94 -11.02 -8.28
CA ALA A 244 26.34 -11.05 -8.64
C ALA A 244 27.09 -9.88 -7.99
N VAL A 245 27.59 -10.08 -6.80
CA VAL A 245 28.71 -9.28 -6.28
C VAL A 245 29.97 -10.01 -6.67
N ALA A 246 30.62 -9.53 -7.73
CA ALA A 246 32.04 -9.76 -7.94
C ALA A 246 32.79 -8.59 -7.29
N PRO A 247 33.91 -8.82 -6.58
CA PRO A 247 34.67 -7.76 -5.92
C PRO A 247 35.50 -7.00 -6.95
N GLY A 248 35.27 -5.70 -7.06
CA GLY A 248 36.09 -4.80 -7.89
C GLY A 248 35.41 -3.45 -8.07
N ASP A 249 35.98 -2.42 -7.43
CA ASP A 249 35.80 -0.99 -7.67
C ASP A 249 34.39 -0.45 -7.80
N ALA A 250 33.65 -0.39 -6.69
CA ALA A 250 32.48 0.46 -6.54
C ALA A 250 32.84 1.67 -5.66
N ASP A 251 32.60 2.85 -6.20
CA ASP A 251 32.70 4.11 -5.50
C ASP A 251 31.69 4.08 -4.31
N VAL A 252 32.21 3.85 -3.11
CA VAL A 252 31.42 3.58 -1.88
C VAL A 252 30.52 4.75 -1.50
N ASN A 253 30.81 5.94 -2.00
CA ASN A 253 30.06 7.16 -1.69
C ASN A 253 28.67 7.27 -2.34
N THR A 254 28.37 6.46 -3.34
CA THR A 254 27.08 6.53 -4.05
C THR A 254 25.98 5.63 -3.44
N ALA A 255 26.34 4.74 -2.52
CA ALA A 255 25.41 3.77 -1.92
C ALA A 255 24.86 4.16 -0.53
N LEU A 256 25.47 5.15 0.13
CA LEU A 256 25.13 5.55 1.49
C LEU A 256 24.32 6.86 1.47
N ILE A 257 23.02 6.77 1.77
CA ILE A 257 22.11 7.91 1.79
C ILE A 257 21.50 8.05 3.19
N GLY A 258 21.82 9.16 3.87
CA GLY A 258 21.24 9.53 5.16
C GLY A 258 21.40 11.03 5.39
N LYS A 259 20.42 11.65 6.07
CA LYS A 259 20.43 13.07 6.45
C LYS A 259 20.56 13.27 7.96
N ASP A 260 20.60 12.19 8.73
CA ASP A 260 20.78 12.26 10.17
C ASP A 260 22.18 12.82 10.50
N PRO A 261 22.30 13.80 11.41
CA PRO A 261 23.58 14.41 11.76
C PRO A 261 24.63 13.40 12.26
N ALA A 262 24.20 12.36 12.99
CA ALA A 262 25.10 11.32 13.48
C ALA A 262 25.63 10.47 12.32
N PHE A 263 24.77 10.15 11.33
CA PHE A 263 25.15 9.44 10.12
C PHE A 263 26.14 10.24 9.26
N ILE A 264 25.88 11.55 9.08
CA ILE A 264 26.79 12.44 8.33
C ILE A 264 28.13 12.55 9.04
N SER A 265 28.15 12.66 10.37
CA SER A 265 29.37 12.67 11.17
C SER A 265 30.17 11.37 11.04
N ALA A 266 29.49 10.22 11.08
CA ALA A 266 30.14 8.92 10.88
C ALA A 266 30.75 8.77 9.48
N LEU A 267 30.04 9.22 8.43
CA LEU A 267 30.56 9.23 7.07
C LEU A 267 31.81 10.14 6.92
N GLN A 268 31.81 11.31 7.56
CA GLN A 268 32.95 12.21 7.57
C GLN A 268 34.16 11.58 8.26
N GLN A 269 33.96 10.87 9.37
CA GLN A 269 35.01 10.15 10.07
C GLN A 269 35.56 8.99 9.23
N LEU A 270 34.68 8.21 8.58
CA LEU A 270 35.09 7.16 7.64
C LEU A 270 35.91 7.71 6.47
N ALA A 271 35.48 8.83 5.89
CA ALA A 271 36.22 9.47 4.80
C ALA A 271 37.64 9.93 5.21
N GLN A 272 37.82 10.38 6.46
CA GLN A 272 39.12 10.78 6.99
C GLN A 272 40.09 9.61 7.17
N VAL A 273 39.58 8.40 7.43
CA VAL A 273 40.41 7.20 7.66
C VAL A 273 40.50 6.29 6.44
N ALA A 274 39.63 6.47 5.45
CA ALA A 274 39.56 5.63 4.25
C ALA A 274 40.85 5.58 3.41
N SER A 275 41.67 6.62 3.53
CA SER A 275 42.98 6.68 2.86
C SER A 275 44.13 6.12 3.71
N LYS A 276 43.85 5.64 4.93
CA LYS A 276 44.85 5.12 5.88
C LYS A 276 44.60 3.62 6.10
N ASP A 277 45.68 2.88 6.22
CA ASP A 277 45.64 1.45 6.53
C ASP A 277 45.35 1.24 8.03
N VAL A 278 44.05 1.40 8.41
CA VAL A 278 43.59 1.28 9.80
C VAL A 278 42.37 0.40 9.85
N THR A 279 42.26 -0.41 10.89
CA THR A 279 41.07 -1.22 11.15
C THR A 279 39.99 -0.33 11.77
N VAL A 280 38.80 -0.30 11.17
CA VAL A 280 37.63 0.40 11.70
C VAL A 280 36.67 -0.62 12.28
N LEU A 281 36.30 -0.47 13.56
CA LEU A 281 35.23 -1.22 14.22
C LEU A 281 33.93 -0.39 14.14
N LEU A 282 32.90 -0.95 13.51
CA LEU A 282 31.56 -0.37 13.41
C LEU A 282 30.64 -0.98 14.45
#